data_03f716abacb23d552e3fa3fc71cc2058
#
_entry.id   03f716abacb23d552e3fa3fc71cc2058
#
_cell.length_a   1.000
_cell.length_b   1.000
_cell.length_c   1.000
_cell.angle_alpha   90.00
_cell.angle_beta   90.00
_cell.angle_gamma   90.00
#
_symmetry.space_group_name_H-M   'P 1'
#
loop_
_entity.id
_entity.type
_entity.pdbx_description
1 polymer ?
#
loop_
_entity_poly.entity_id
_entity_poly.type
_entity_poly.pdbx_seq_one_letter_code
_entity_poly.pdbx_strand_id
1 'polypeptide(L)'
;VDLKTGARVEGDLNPSSDTETHLELYNKFPNIGGVVHTHSRWATIYAQAGRDIPALGTTHGDYFYGAIPCTRKMTPEEIGGVPGHYERETGKVIVETFEGKDPDAIPAALVHSHGPFVWGKSPADAVYNAVVLEELACMAWQNQLMDRDIPPMQQELLDKHYLRKHGKDAYYGQGKH
;
A
#
# COMPACT_ATOMS: atom_id res chain seq x y z
N VAL A 1 -10.14 -11.48 15.16
CA VAL A 1 -10.47 -10.32 16.00
C VAL A 1 -11.71 -9.60 15.48
N ASP A 2 -12.45 -8.99 16.35
CA ASP A 2 -13.56 -8.10 15.98
C ASP A 2 -13.05 -6.76 15.50
N LEU A 3 -13.53 -6.28 14.35
CA LEU A 3 -13.02 -5.06 13.72
C LEU A 3 -13.29 -3.78 14.53
N LYS A 4 -14.32 -3.77 15.37
CA LYS A 4 -14.68 -2.57 16.14
C LYS A 4 -13.94 -2.50 17.48
N THR A 5 -13.75 -3.65 18.12
CA THR A 5 -13.23 -3.71 19.48
C THR A 5 -11.78 -4.17 19.55
N GLY A 6 -11.24 -4.77 18.46
CA GLY A 6 -9.93 -5.42 18.47
C GLY A 6 -9.87 -6.70 19.31
N ALA A 7 -10.97 -7.10 19.94
CA ALA A 7 -11.00 -8.28 20.80
C ALA A 7 -10.87 -9.58 19.99
N ARG A 8 -10.12 -10.53 20.50
CA ARG A 8 -10.07 -11.88 19.94
C ARG A 8 -11.41 -12.58 20.14
N VAL A 9 -12.08 -12.96 19.06
CA VAL A 9 -13.40 -13.60 19.05
C VAL A 9 -13.37 -15.06 18.65
N GLU A 10 -12.27 -15.53 18.03
CA GLU A 10 -12.10 -16.91 17.58
C GLU A 10 -10.61 -17.32 17.64
N GLY A 11 -10.36 -18.63 17.79
CA GLY A 11 -9.02 -19.22 17.84
C GLY A 11 -8.30 -19.00 19.18
N ASP A 12 -7.18 -19.71 19.36
CA ASP A 12 -6.39 -19.73 20.61
C ASP A 12 -5.08 -18.94 20.51
N LEU A 13 -4.67 -18.56 19.28
CA LEU A 13 -3.44 -17.81 19.07
C LEU A 13 -3.63 -16.31 19.38
N ASN A 14 -2.56 -15.69 19.84
CA ASN A 14 -2.53 -14.23 19.95
C ASN A 14 -2.52 -13.61 18.56
N PRO A 15 -3.29 -12.54 18.33
CA PRO A 15 -3.20 -11.73 17.12
C PRO A 15 -1.78 -11.16 16.92
N SER A 16 -1.43 -10.81 15.67
CA SER A 16 -0.18 -10.12 15.36
C SER A 16 -0.06 -8.80 16.15
N SER A 17 1.16 -8.38 16.47
CA SER A 17 1.43 -7.03 17.00
C SER A 17 0.86 -5.94 16.10
N ASP A 18 0.88 -6.14 14.77
CA ASP A 18 0.37 -5.18 13.78
C ASP A 18 -1.16 -5.12 13.69
N THR A 19 -1.88 -5.87 14.51
CA THR A 19 -3.35 -5.93 14.47
C THR A 19 -3.99 -4.54 14.53
N GLU A 20 -3.50 -3.64 15.39
CA GLU A 20 -4.03 -2.29 15.52
C GLU A 20 -3.86 -1.47 14.22
N THR A 21 -2.75 -1.62 13.51
CA THR A 21 -2.57 -1.00 12.18
C THR A 21 -3.60 -1.53 11.19
N HIS A 22 -3.77 -2.86 11.13
CA HIS A 22 -4.76 -3.49 10.24
C HIS A 22 -6.19 -3.02 10.55
N LEU A 23 -6.56 -2.91 11.83
CA LEU A 23 -7.87 -2.42 12.25
C LEU A 23 -8.14 -0.99 11.78
N GLU A 24 -7.16 -0.09 11.91
CA GLU A 24 -7.29 1.29 11.40
C GLU A 24 -7.56 1.29 9.90
N LEU A 25 -6.84 0.48 9.11
CA LEU A 25 -7.04 0.40 7.67
C LEU A 25 -8.42 -0.17 7.32
N TYR A 26 -8.85 -1.29 7.93
CA TYR A 26 -10.17 -1.86 7.68
C TYR A 26 -11.32 -0.93 8.06
N ASN A 27 -11.14 -0.12 9.10
CA ASN A 27 -12.17 0.82 9.55
C ASN A 27 -12.23 2.09 8.70
N LYS A 28 -11.12 2.47 8.01
CA LYS A 28 -11.03 3.72 7.25
C LYS A 28 -11.14 3.53 5.73
N PHE A 29 -10.75 2.38 5.21
CA PHE A 29 -10.85 2.06 3.78
C PHE A 29 -11.99 1.07 3.55
N PRO A 30 -13.18 1.53 3.11
CA PRO A 30 -14.42 0.75 3.18
C PRO A 30 -14.47 -0.44 2.24
N ASN A 31 -13.63 -0.46 1.19
CA ASN A 31 -13.70 -1.46 0.11
C ASN A 31 -12.62 -2.54 0.22
N ILE A 32 -11.79 -2.52 1.26
CA ILE A 32 -10.73 -3.51 1.42
C ILE A 32 -11.23 -4.75 2.17
N GLY A 33 -10.77 -5.93 1.73
CA GLY A 33 -11.07 -7.23 2.36
C GLY A 33 -9.82 -8.01 2.76
N GLY A 34 -8.63 -7.47 2.51
CA GLY A 34 -7.35 -8.03 2.93
C GLY A 34 -6.29 -6.97 3.07
N VAL A 35 -5.41 -7.12 4.07
CA VAL A 35 -4.22 -6.28 4.27
C VAL A 35 -3.02 -7.18 4.52
N VAL A 36 -1.91 -6.88 3.86
CA VAL A 36 -0.62 -7.55 4.00
C VAL A 36 0.43 -6.54 4.44
N HIS A 37 1.15 -6.85 5.49
CA HIS A 37 2.37 -6.14 5.87
C HIS A 37 3.59 -7.04 5.66
N THR A 38 4.65 -6.48 5.11
CA THR A 38 5.92 -7.17 4.90
C THR A 38 7.09 -6.22 5.13
N HIS A 39 8.29 -6.81 5.25
CA HIS A 39 9.56 -6.08 5.09
C HIS A 39 10.24 -6.56 3.81
N SER A 40 9.51 -6.60 2.71
CA SER A 40 10.02 -6.99 1.40
C SER A 40 11.15 -6.04 0.98
N ARG A 41 12.18 -6.60 0.37
CA ARG A 41 13.48 -5.93 0.21
C ARG A 41 13.39 -4.57 -0.48
N TRP A 42 12.77 -4.54 -1.66
CA TRP A 42 12.79 -3.35 -2.51
C TRP A 42 11.84 -2.26 -2.03
N ALA A 43 10.64 -2.63 -1.64
CA ALA A 43 9.69 -1.68 -1.08
C ALA A 43 10.21 -1.10 0.25
N THR A 44 10.86 -1.92 1.08
CA THR A 44 11.46 -1.45 2.34
C THR A 44 12.63 -0.50 2.11
N ILE A 45 13.42 -0.66 1.04
CA ILE A 45 14.46 0.31 0.67
C ILE A 45 13.86 1.70 0.44
N TYR A 46 12.75 1.79 -0.31
CA TYR A 46 12.04 3.07 -0.50
C TYR A 46 11.48 3.62 0.80
N ALA A 47 10.85 2.78 1.62
CA ALA A 47 10.35 3.16 2.94
C ALA A 47 11.45 3.73 3.84
N GLN A 48 12.62 3.07 3.91
CA GLN A 48 13.78 3.55 4.67
C GLN A 48 14.35 4.86 4.13
N ALA A 49 14.30 5.06 2.84
CA ALA A 49 14.71 6.30 2.19
C ALA A 49 13.68 7.45 2.36
N GLY A 50 12.47 7.13 2.84
CA GLY A 50 11.37 8.09 2.95
C GLY A 50 10.91 8.62 1.60
N ARG A 51 10.89 7.76 0.57
CA ARG A 51 10.57 8.13 -0.81
C ARG A 51 9.40 7.32 -1.34
N ASP A 52 8.54 7.98 -2.11
CA ASP A 52 7.51 7.33 -2.89
C ASP A 52 8.13 6.44 -3.98
N ILE A 53 7.44 5.37 -4.37
CA ILE A 53 7.80 4.60 -5.56
C ILE A 53 7.13 5.29 -6.76
N PRO A 54 7.91 5.88 -7.71
CA PRO A 54 7.35 6.62 -8.83
C PRO A 54 6.69 5.69 -9.87
N ALA A 55 5.65 6.17 -10.51
CA ALA A 55 5.00 5.49 -11.64
C ALA A 55 5.82 5.71 -12.91
N LEU A 56 6.75 4.81 -13.24
CA LEU A 56 7.69 4.98 -14.35
C LEU A 56 7.27 4.26 -15.63
N GLY A 57 6.42 3.25 -15.56
CA GLY A 57 6.09 2.46 -16.74
C GLY A 57 4.71 1.80 -16.67
N THR A 58 4.32 1.19 -17.79
CA THR A 58 2.98 0.64 -17.98
C THR A 58 2.65 -0.51 -17.05
N THR A 59 3.65 -1.31 -16.61
CA THR A 59 3.45 -2.34 -15.59
C THR A 59 2.96 -1.72 -14.28
N HIS A 60 3.52 -0.57 -13.87
CA HIS A 60 3.04 0.17 -12.72
C HIS A 60 1.60 0.65 -12.94
N GLY A 61 1.34 1.30 -14.08
CA GLY A 61 0.03 1.84 -14.44
C GLY A 61 -1.09 0.79 -14.55
N ASP A 62 -0.74 -0.47 -14.77
CA ASP A 62 -1.72 -1.56 -14.81
C ASP A 62 -2.28 -1.93 -13.42
N TYR A 63 -1.63 -1.52 -12.32
CA TYR A 63 -1.98 -1.92 -10.95
C TYR A 63 -2.18 -0.75 -9.99
N PHE A 64 -1.44 0.35 -10.16
CA PHE A 64 -1.48 1.51 -9.27
C PHE A 64 -1.66 2.79 -10.08
N TYR A 65 -2.66 3.58 -9.73
CA TYR A 65 -2.99 4.82 -10.43
C TYR A 65 -2.21 6.01 -9.86
N GLY A 66 -0.91 5.96 -9.99
CA GLY A 66 0.01 6.99 -9.51
C GLY A 66 1.17 6.44 -8.71
N ALA A 67 1.98 7.33 -8.15
CA ALA A 67 3.07 6.95 -7.27
C ALA A 67 2.53 6.27 -6.01
N ILE A 68 3.23 5.23 -5.53
CA ILE A 68 2.91 4.59 -4.26
C ILE A 68 3.51 5.45 -3.15
N PRO A 69 2.70 6.03 -2.26
CA PRO A 69 3.16 7.05 -1.33
C PRO A 69 3.93 6.46 -0.15
N CYS A 70 4.92 7.21 0.32
CA CYS A 70 5.57 6.99 1.60
C CYS A 70 5.00 7.96 2.64
N THR A 71 4.71 7.46 3.83
CA THR A 71 4.23 8.32 4.94
C THR A 71 5.30 9.31 5.38
N ARG A 72 4.89 10.36 6.07
CA ARG A 72 5.82 11.17 6.88
C ARG A 72 6.47 10.32 7.98
N LYS A 73 7.51 10.84 8.60
CA LYS A 73 8.03 10.28 9.85
C LYS A 73 6.99 10.40 10.96
N MET A 74 6.91 9.39 11.79
CA MET A 74 6.12 9.44 13.03
C MET A 74 6.80 10.35 14.06
N THR A 75 5.98 11.01 14.86
CA THR A 75 6.49 11.84 15.99
C THR A 75 6.91 10.97 17.18
N PRO A 76 7.70 11.51 18.12
CA PRO A 76 8.03 10.77 19.36
C PRO A 76 6.80 10.34 20.16
N GLU A 77 5.74 11.13 20.14
CA GLU A 77 4.47 10.84 20.84
C GLU A 77 3.74 9.68 20.17
N GLU A 78 3.74 9.60 18.85
CA GLU A 78 3.14 8.50 18.07
C GLU A 78 3.91 7.19 18.24
N ILE A 79 5.24 7.26 18.42
CA ILE A 79 6.10 6.09 18.64
C ILE A 79 6.00 5.58 20.08
N GLY A 80 5.83 6.49 21.03
CA GLY A 80 5.74 6.18 22.45
C GLY A 80 4.41 5.58 22.88
N GLY A 81 4.23 5.42 24.18
CA GLY A 81 2.95 5.03 24.77
C GLY A 81 2.87 3.57 25.24
N VAL A 82 1.64 3.09 25.40
CA VAL A 82 1.33 1.73 25.84
C VAL A 82 1.39 0.74 24.67
N PRO A 83 1.49 -0.58 24.91
CA PRO A 83 1.44 -1.58 23.85
C PRO A 83 0.22 -1.39 22.92
N GLY A 84 0.42 -1.48 21.62
CA GLY A 84 -0.60 -1.26 20.59
C GLY A 84 -0.80 0.21 20.17
N HIS A 85 -0.21 1.17 20.90
CA HIS A 85 -0.30 2.59 20.54
C HIS A 85 0.47 2.90 19.25
N TYR A 86 1.72 2.49 19.18
CA TYR A 86 2.58 2.66 18.00
C TYR A 86 1.93 2.10 16.73
N GLU A 87 1.40 0.88 16.83
CA GLU A 87 0.77 0.20 15.69
C GLU A 87 -0.51 0.92 15.24
N ARG A 88 -1.31 1.41 16.18
CA ARG A 88 -2.50 2.23 15.88
C ARG A 88 -2.11 3.56 15.22
N GLU A 89 -1.12 4.26 15.75
CA GLU A 89 -0.65 5.51 15.16
C GLU A 89 -0.02 5.28 13.77
N THR A 90 0.65 4.15 13.56
CA THR A 90 1.09 3.71 12.23
C THR A 90 -0.08 3.64 11.25
N GLY A 91 -1.19 3.02 11.64
CA GLY A 91 -2.41 2.97 10.83
C GLY A 91 -2.96 4.35 10.51
N LYS A 92 -3.01 5.25 11.50
CA LYS A 92 -3.48 6.63 11.31
C LYS A 92 -2.59 7.43 10.34
N VAL A 93 -1.27 7.29 10.43
CA VAL A 93 -0.33 7.97 9.52
C VAL A 93 -0.47 7.45 8.09
N ILE A 94 -0.77 6.16 7.90
CA ILE A 94 -1.12 5.62 6.58
C ILE A 94 -2.42 6.29 6.08
N VAL A 95 -3.47 6.33 6.90
CA VAL A 95 -4.76 6.96 6.53
C VAL A 95 -4.58 8.44 6.18
N GLU A 96 -3.82 9.19 6.98
CA GLU A 96 -3.46 10.60 6.72
C GLU A 96 -2.80 10.76 5.35
N THR A 97 -1.90 9.85 4.98
CA THR A 97 -1.19 9.87 3.69
C THR A 97 -2.14 9.74 2.50
N PHE A 98 -3.34 9.19 2.72
CA PHE A 98 -4.39 9.04 1.71
C PHE A 98 -5.43 10.17 1.71
N GLU A 99 -5.26 11.23 2.47
CA GLU A 99 -6.12 12.41 2.35
C GLU A 99 -6.05 12.96 0.92
N GLY A 100 -7.21 12.97 0.23
CA GLY A 100 -7.32 13.38 -1.17
C GLY A 100 -6.82 12.36 -2.21
N LYS A 101 -6.47 11.13 -1.79
CA LYS A 101 -6.12 10.01 -2.67
C LYS A 101 -7.15 8.88 -2.53
N ASP A 102 -7.30 8.10 -3.59
CA ASP A 102 -8.17 6.93 -3.62
C ASP A 102 -7.37 5.67 -3.21
N PRO A 103 -7.65 5.07 -2.04
CA PRO A 103 -6.99 3.85 -1.60
C PRO A 103 -7.32 2.63 -2.47
N ASP A 104 -8.43 2.64 -3.21
CA ASP A 104 -8.76 1.56 -4.15
C ASP A 104 -7.92 1.66 -5.43
N ALA A 105 -7.54 2.87 -5.81
CA ALA A 105 -6.72 3.12 -7.00
C ALA A 105 -5.22 2.97 -6.72
N ILE A 106 -4.78 3.14 -5.48
CA ILE A 106 -3.38 2.97 -5.04
C ILE A 106 -3.39 2.08 -3.79
N PRO A 107 -3.57 0.75 -3.94
CA PRO A 107 -3.77 -0.16 -2.80
C PRO A 107 -2.47 -0.51 -2.04
N ALA A 108 -1.61 0.47 -1.78
CA ALA A 108 -0.39 0.32 -1.00
C ALA A 108 0.11 1.64 -0.43
N ALA A 109 0.80 1.57 0.70
CA ALA A 109 1.59 2.65 1.28
C ALA A 109 2.91 2.11 1.83
N LEU A 110 3.93 2.96 1.84
CA LEU A 110 5.18 2.72 2.54
C LEU A 110 5.16 3.48 3.86
N VAL A 111 5.41 2.81 4.96
CA VAL A 111 5.62 3.48 6.26
C VAL A 111 7.08 3.89 6.36
N HIS A 112 7.35 5.19 6.55
CA HIS A 112 8.70 5.73 6.62
C HIS A 112 9.57 4.98 7.63
N SER A 113 10.75 4.58 7.21
CA SER A 113 11.74 3.81 8.00
C SER A 113 11.28 2.40 8.44
N HIS A 114 10.16 1.89 7.90
CA HIS A 114 9.58 0.61 8.32
C HIS A 114 9.44 -0.34 7.11
N GLY A 115 8.32 -0.28 6.40
CA GLY A 115 8.04 -1.18 5.29
C GLY A 115 6.66 -0.92 4.67
N PRO A 116 6.27 -1.73 3.66
CA PRO A 116 4.98 -1.57 2.98
C PRO A 116 3.81 -2.18 3.76
N PHE A 117 2.66 -1.51 3.67
CA PHE A 117 1.33 -2.07 3.89
C PHE A 117 0.59 -2.07 2.56
N VAL A 118 0.00 -3.20 2.22
CA VAL A 118 -0.65 -3.43 0.93
C VAL A 118 -2.01 -4.04 1.17
N TRP A 119 -3.01 -3.62 0.40
CA TRP A 119 -4.36 -4.12 0.57
C TRP A 119 -5.02 -4.50 -0.75
N GLY A 120 -6.21 -5.07 -0.66
CA GLY A 120 -7.01 -5.51 -1.79
C GLY A 120 -8.42 -5.86 -1.35
N LYS A 121 -9.28 -6.17 -2.31
CA LYS A 121 -10.70 -6.56 -2.08
C LYS A 121 -10.83 -7.91 -1.37
N SER A 122 -9.77 -8.70 -1.37
CA SER A 122 -9.66 -9.98 -0.68
C SER A 122 -8.24 -10.18 -0.16
N PRO A 123 -7.99 -11.14 0.75
CA PRO A 123 -6.63 -11.51 1.16
C PRO A 123 -5.74 -11.93 -0.02
N ALA A 124 -6.29 -12.64 -0.99
CA ALA A 124 -5.57 -13.06 -2.19
C ALA A 124 -5.14 -11.86 -3.05
N ASP A 125 -6.03 -10.87 -3.22
CA ASP A 125 -5.70 -9.63 -3.95
C ASP A 125 -4.62 -8.83 -3.21
N ALA A 126 -4.70 -8.74 -1.88
CA ALA A 126 -3.68 -8.05 -1.08
C ALA A 126 -2.29 -8.69 -1.23
N VAL A 127 -2.21 -10.03 -1.20
CA VAL A 127 -0.96 -10.77 -1.46
C VAL A 127 -0.47 -10.54 -2.89
N TYR A 128 -1.36 -10.60 -3.87
CA TYR A 128 -1.02 -10.35 -5.27
C TYR A 128 -0.45 -8.92 -5.45
N ASN A 129 -1.13 -7.91 -4.90
CA ASN A 129 -0.67 -6.53 -4.94
C ASN A 129 0.68 -6.35 -4.24
N ALA A 130 0.95 -7.08 -3.15
CA ALA A 130 2.23 -7.04 -2.45
C ALA A 130 3.38 -7.60 -3.31
N VAL A 131 3.15 -8.67 -4.07
CA VAL A 131 4.14 -9.22 -5.01
C VAL A 131 4.40 -8.22 -6.13
N VAL A 132 3.35 -7.62 -6.70
CA VAL A 132 3.49 -6.61 -7.75
C VAL A 132 4.23 -5.38 -7.24
N LEU A 133 3.91 -4.91 -6.03
CA LEU A 133 4.60 -3.78 -5.38
C LEU A 133 6.11 -4.02 -5.31
N GLU A 134 6.52 -5.20 -4.86
CA GLU A 134 7.94 -5.53 -4.69
C GLU A 134 8.69 -5.50 -6.02
N GLU A 135 8.10 -6.05 -7.09
CA GLU A 135 8.68 -6.01 -8.44
C GLU A 135 8.75 -4.57 -8.99
N LEU A 136 7.71 -3.77 -8.78
CA LEU A 136 7.70 -2.36 -9.19
C LEU A 136 8.76 -1.53 -8.45
N ALA A 137 8.94 -1.78 -7.16
CA ALA A 137 9.99 -1.13 -6.37
C ALA A 137 11.38 -1.49 -6.90
N CYS A 138 11.62 -2.76 -7.23
CA CYS A 138 12.87 -3.22 -7.85
C CYS A 138 13.13 -2.50 -9.19
N MET A 139 12.13 -2.48 -10.08
CA MET A 139 12.26 -1.80 -11.38
C MET A 139 12.49 -0.30 -11.23
N ALA A 140 11.76 0.36 -10.34
CA ALA A 140 11.93 1.79 -10.10
C ALA A 140 13.32 2.12 -9.56
N TRP A 141 13.83 1.34 -8.63
CA TRP A 141 15.19 1.50 -8.12
C TRP A 141 16.24 1.39 -9.24
N GLN A 142 16.14 0.37 -10.09
CA GLN A 142 17.09 0.17 -11.19
C GLN A 142 17.00 1.28 -12.24
N ASN A 143 15.80 1.76 -12.56
CA ASN A 143 15.61 2.92 -13.43
C ASN A 143 16.30 4.16 -12.86
N GLN A 144 16.18 4.42 -11.56
CA GLN A 144 16.82 5.54 -10.89
C GLN A 144 18.35 5.40 -10.77
N LEU A 145 18.91 4.20 -10.92
CA LEU A 145 20.37 4.02 -11.09
C LEU A 145 20.82 4.40 -12.49
N MET A 146 19.98 4.20 -13.51
CA MET A 146 20.29 4.58 -14.90
C MET A 146 20.10 6.09 -15.13
N ASP A 147 19.06 6.65 -14.57
CA ASP A 147 18.76 8.08 -14.58
C ASP A 147 18.12 8.49 -13.25
N ARG A 148 18.89 9.21 -12.43
CA ARG A 148 18.48 9.60 -11.09
C ARG A 148 17.24 10.50 -11.07
N ASP A 149 17.08 11.31 -12.10
CA ASP A 149 16.05 12.33 -12.22
C ASP A 149 14.95 11.92 -13.23
N ILE A 150 14.87 10.61 -13.54
CA ILE A 150 13.86 10.08 -14.46
C ILE A 150 12.45 10.57 -14.09
N PRO A 151 11.74 11.25 -15.00
CA PRO A 151 10.40 11.73 -14.72
C PRO A 151 9.38 10.58 -14.67
N PRO A 152 8.27 10.75 -13.94
CA PRO A 152 7.14 9.82 -14.04
C PRO A 152 6.66 9.67 -15.49
N MET A 153 6.00 8.53 -15.75
CA MET A 153 5.36 8.31 -17.06
C MET A 153 4.30 9.37 -17.34
N GLN A 154 4.01 9.58 -18.63
CA GLN A 154 2.97 10.51 -19.08
C GLN A 154 1.61 10.14 -18.46
N GLN A 155 0.84 11.15 -18.03
CA GLN A 155 -0.46 10.93 -17.39
C GLN A 155 -1.42 10.19 -18.34
N GLU A 156 -1.44 10.53 -19.62
CA GLU A 156 -2.30 9.90 -20.61
C GLU A 156 -1.99 8.40 -20.79
N LEU A 157 -0.72 8.03 -20.63
CA LEU A 157 -0.31 6.63 -20.69
C LEU A 157 -0.71 5.88 -19.41
N LEU A 158 -0.58 6.53 -18.27
CA LEU A 158 -1.06 5.99 -16.98
C LEU A 158 -2.57 5.75 -17.03
N ASP A 159 -3.35 6.77 -17.48
CA ASP A 159 -4.79 6.69 -17.63
C ASP A 159 -5.18 5.54 -18.55
N LYS A 160 -4.53 5.44 -19.71
CA LYS A 160 -4.79 4.39 -20.69
C LYS A 160 -4.60 2.99 -20.10
N HIS A 161 -3.51 2.79 -19.35
CA HIS A 161 -3.19 1.48 -18.77
C HIS A 161 -4.07 1.13 -17.57
N TYR A 162 -4.30 2.07 -16.68
CA TYR A 162 -5.13 1.84 -15.50
C TYR A 162 -6.60 1.64 -15.89
N LEU A 163 -7.18 2.58 -16.63
CA LEU A 163 -8.62 2.57 -16.92
C LEU A 163 -9.06 1.40 -17.80
N ARG A 164 -8.19 0.88 -18.67
CA ARG A 164 -8.53 -0.32 -19.47
C ARG A 164 -8.77 -1.58 -18.62
N LYS A 165 -8.24 -1.60 -17.38
CA LYS A 165 -8.38 -2.73 -16.44
C LYS A 165 -9.38 -2.43 -15.31
N HIS A 166 -9.44 -1.18 -14.85
CA HIS A 166 -10.14 -0.77 -13.63
C HIS A 166 -11.27 0.25 -13.90
N GLY A 167 -11.34 0.82 -15.11
CA GLY A 167 -12.37 1.79 -15.48
C GLY A 167 -13.75 1.19 -15.69
N LYS A 168 -14.76 2.05 -15.83
CA LYS A 168 -16.15 1.65 -16.09
C LYS A 168 -16.28 0.81 -17.36
N ASP A 169 -15.47 1.10 -18.38
CA ASP A 169 -15.45 0.45 -19.68
C ASP A 169 -14.21 -0.45 -19.82
N ALA A 170 -13.80 -1.09 -18.73
CA ALA A 170 -12.65 -1.99 -18.74
C ALA A 170 -12.85 -3.12 -19.76
N TYR A 171 -11.88 -3.28 -20.65
CA TYR A 171 -11.95 -4.25 -21.77
C TYR A 171 -10.77 -5.23 -21.78
N TYR A 172 -9.78 -5.01 -20.90
CA TYR A 172 -8.59 -5.84 -20.82
C TYR A 172 -8.76 -6.95 -19.78
N GLY A 173 -8.46 -8.17 -20.19
CA GLY A 173 -8.54 -9.36 -19.33
C GLY A 173 -9.45 -10.45 -19.91
N GLN A 174 -9.58 -11.56 -19.21
CA GLN A 174 -10.50 -12.63 -19.56
C GLN A 174 -11.93 -12.17 -19.26
N GLY A 175 -12.83 -12.32 -20.24
CA GLY A 175 -14.25 -12.05 -20.01
C GLY A 175 -14.77 -12.90 -18.83
N LYS A 176 -15.66 -12.33 -18.01
CA LYS A 176 -16.38 -13.12 -17.00
C LYS A 176 -17.21 -14.17 -17.75
N HIS A 177 -16.82 -15.44 -17.60
CA HIS A 177 -17.62 -16.58 -18.04
C HIS A 177 -18.75 -16.84 -17.06
#